data_19f84e8543552b07827250577139f939
#
_entry.id   19f84e8543552b07827250577139f939
#
_cell.length_a   1.000
_cell.length_b   1.000
_cell.length_c   1.000
_cell.angle_alpha   90.00
_cell.angle_beta   90.00
_cell.angle_gamma   90.00
#
_symmetry.space_group_name_H-M   'P 1'
#
loop_
_entity.id
_entity.type
_entity.pdbx_description
1 polymer ?
#
loop_
_entity_poly.entity_id
_entity_poly.type
_entity_poly.pdbx_seq_one_letter_code
_entity_poly.pdbx_strand_id
1 'polypeptide(L)'
;MKAAVRWIRYNAKKYGIDTNKIASLGFSAGGQLSAFLGNTNNLVKFEGNIGNLNHSSQINAIIDIDGILAYIHPESGEGDDRKSTSAATYWFGFSKDENPELWHEGSALTYAGKNSPPTLFLNSSVDRMHAGRDDYRKKLDAFGIYSEVYTFENSPHSFCLLSPWFGPTVEYIDGFLK
;
A
#
# COMPACT_ATOMS: atom_id res chain seq x y z
N MET A 1 -5.89 2.89 10.93
CA MET A 1 -4.71 3.56 10.28
C MET A 1 -4.86 5.07 10.24
N LYS A 2 -5.90 5.65 9.66
CA LYS A 2 -6.11 7.13 9.59
C LYS A 2 -5.98 7.84 10.95
N ALA A 3 -6.59 7.30 12.02
CA ALA A 3 -6.45 7.82 13.38
C ALA A 3 -5.00 7.83 13.88
N ALA A 4 -4.18 6.85 13.50
CA ALA A 4 -2.76 6.82 13.86
C ALA A 4 -1.98 7.97 13.18
N VAL A 5 -2.25 8.24 11.90
CA VAL A 5 -1.64 9.38 11.20
C VAL A 5 -2.03 10.71 11.85
N ARG A 6 -3.30 10.87 12.24
CA ARG A 6 -3.77 12.04 12.98
C ARG A 6 -3.09 12.18 14.34
N TRP A 7 -2.87 11.06 15.05
CA TRP A 7 -2.14 11.05 16.32
C TRP A 7 -0.67 11.50 16.14
N ILE A 8 0.00 11.05 15.07
CA ILE A 8 1.36 11.49 14.74
C ILE A 8 1.38 13.02 14.58
N ARG A 9 0.47 13.60 13.81
CA ARG A 9 0.38 15.05 13.60
C ARG A 9 0.05 15.80 14.89
N TYR A 10 -0.87 15.29 15.68
CA TYR A 10 -1.20 15.88 16.98
C TYR A 10 0.02 15.97 17.91
N ASN A 11 0.86 14.95 17.89
CA ASN A 11 2.05 14.87 18.72
C ASN A 11 3.34 15.36 18.02
N ALA A 12 3.26 15.94 16.84
CA ALA A 12 4.41 16.27 16.01
C ALA A 12 5.43 17.16 16.74
N LYS A 13 4.97 18.19 17.44
CA LYS A 13 5.84 19.07 18.21
C LYS A 13 6.58 18.32 19.33
N LYS A 14 5.93 17.36 19.98
CA LYS A 14 6.52 16.57 21.07
C LYS A 14 7.65 15.67 20.57
N TYR A 15 7.52 15.13 19.38
CA TYR A 15 8.46 14.15 18.82
C TYR A 15 9.37 14.71 17.72
N GLY A 16 9.30 16.02 17.43
CA GLY A 16 10.11 16.65 16.40
C GLY A 16 9.77 16.19 14.97
N ILE A 17 8.51 15.86 14.71
CA ILE A 17 8.04 15.32 13.42
C ILE A 17 7.68 16.45 12.47
N ASP A 18 8.19 16.40 11.23
CA ASP A 18 7.71 17.26 10.15
C ASP A 18 6.39 16.70 9.61
N THR A 19 5.31 17.41 9.84
CA THR A 19 3.96 17.00 9.43
C THR A 19 3.74 17.00 7.92
N ASN A 20 4.67 17.57 7.14
CA ASN A 20 4.65 17.55 5.68
C ASN A 20 5.45 16.38 5.09
N LYS A 21 6.09 15.57 5.93
CA LYS A 21 6.96 14.46 5.53
C LYS A 21 6.55 13.16 6.26
N ILE A 22 5.30 12.77 6.13
CA ILE A 22 4.78 11.53 6.69
C ILE A 22 4.61 10.51 5.57
N ALA A 23 5.36 9.43 5.62
CA ALA A 23 5.24 8.30 4.71
C ALA A 23 4.58 7.10 5.40
N SER A 24 3.95 6.24 4.61
CA SER A 24 3.57 4.89 5.03
C SER A 24 4.46 3.87 4.34
N LEU A 25 4.84 2.85 5.11
CA LEU A 25 5.61 1.71 4.63
C LEU A 25 4.95 0.44 5.11
N GLY A 26 4.92 -0.55 4.24
CA GLY A 26 4.42 -1.86 4.62
C GLY A 26 4.91 -2.97 3.70
N PHE A 27 4.95 -4.18 4.25
CA PHE A 27 5.31 -5.40 3.56
C PHE A 27 4.09 -6.31 3.42
N SER A 28 3.94 -6.96 2.25
CA SER A 28 2.85 -7.91 1.97
C SER A 28 1.47 -7.25 2.15
N ALA A 29 0.61 -7.78 3.01
CA ALA A 29 -0.66 -7.14 3.37
C ALA A 29 -0.44 -5.70 3.91
N GLY A 30 0.68 -5.44 4.59
CA GLY A 30 1.06 -4.09 5.02
C GLY A 30 1.39 -3.16 3.85
N GLY A 31 1.97 -3.66 2.76
CA GLY A 31 2.23 -2.92 1.52
C GLY A 31 0.93 -2.46 0.87
N GLN A 32 0.00 -3.39 0.69
CA GLN A 32 -1.35 -3.08 0.21
C GLN A 32 -2.04 -2.03 1.11
N LEU A 33 -1.97 -2.20 2.44
CA LEU A 33 -2.57 -1.25 3.38
C LEU A 33 -1.86 0.12 3.36
N SER A 34 -0.54 0.16 3.12
CA SER A 34 0.21 1.39 2.91
C SER A 34 -0.28 2.14 1.68
N ALA A 35 -0.41 1.45 0.54
CA ALA A 35 -0.94 2.01 -0.69
C ALA A 35 -2.41 2.46 -0.54
N PHE A 36 -3.23 1.63 0.11
CA PHE A 36 -4.63 1.96 0.39
C PHE A 36 -4.77 3.23 1.26
N LEU A 37 -3.94 3.36 2.30
CA LEU A 37 -3.92 4.54 3.18
C LEU A 37 -3.65 5.82 2.39
N GLY A 38 -2.63 5.80 1.51
CA GLY A 38 -2.26 6.97 0.71
C GLY A 38 -3.27 7.31 -0.36
N ASN A 39 -3.78 6.31 -1.10
CA ASN A 39 -4.75 6.53 -2.16
C ASN A 39 -6.11 7.02 -1.65
N THR A 40 -6.42 6.73 -0.41
CA THR A 40 -7.64 7.20 0.24
C THR A 40 -7.45 8.53 0.97
N ASN A 41 -6.37 9.29 0.69
CA ASN A 41 -6.21 10.66 1.14
C ASN A 41 -7.47 11.49 0.77
N ASN A 42 -8.00 12.24 1.73
CA ASN A 42 -9.20 13.08 1.57
C ASN A 42 -10.52 12.33 1.29
N LEU A 43 -10.57 11.01 1.36
CA LEU A 43 -11.82 10.27 1.18
C LEU A 43 -12.53 10.10 2.53
N VAL A 44 -13.56 10.90 2.74
CA VAL A 44 -14.34 10.94 4.00
C VAL A 44 -14.84 9.55 4.42
N LYS A 45 -15.21 8.71 3.45
CA LYS A 45 -15.67 7.32 3.68
C LYS A 45 -14.69 6.51 4.57
N PHE A 46 -13.38 6.79 4.48
CA PHE A 46 -12.33 6.03 5.18
C PHE A 46 -11.75 6.74 6.39
N GLU A 47 -12.18 7.96 6.70
CA GLU A 47 -11.62 8.72 7.81
C GLU A 47 -11.95 8.15 9.19
N GLY A 48 -13.11 7.50 9.30
CA GLY A 48 -13.61 7.07 10.60
C GLY A 48 -13.93 8.24 11.53
N ASN A 49 -14.27 7.93 12.77
CA ASN A 49 -14.78 8.90 13.74
C ASN A 49 -14.01 8.92 15.07
N ILE A 50 -12.77 8.38 15.12
CA ILE A 50 -11.97 8.27 16.34
C ILE A 50 -10.63 9.02 16.20
N GLY A 51 -10.09 9.48 17.32
CA GLY A 51 -8.76 10.11 17.46
C GLY A 51 -8.67 11.46 16.74
N ASN A 52 -8.09 12.42 17.30
CA ASN A 52 -7.61 13.73 16.80
C ASN A 52 -8.23 14.25 15.47
N LEU A 53 -9.56 14.26 15.36
CA LEU A 53 -10.32 14.54 14.12
C LEU A 53 -10.02 15.91 13.48
N ASN A 54 -9.47 16.84 14.25
CA ASN A 54 -9.05 18.16 13.77
C ASN A 54 -7.70 18.16 13.05
N HIS A 55 -7.05 16.99 12.93
CA HIS A 55 -5.78 16.82 12.22
C HIS A 55 -5.98 16.01 10.93
N SER A 56 -5.17 16.31 9.91
CA SER A 56 -5.19 15.56 8.64
C SER A 56 -4.69 14.12 8.82
N SER A 57 -5.31 13.18 8.14
CA SER A 57 -4.88 11.79 8.03
C SER A 57 -4.05 11.50 6.77
N GLN A 58 -3.76 12.52 5.96
CA GLN A 58 -3.01 12.36 4.71
C GLN A 58 -1.58 11.91 4.97
N ILE A 59 -1.05 11.14 4.04
CA ILE A 59 0.38 10.81 3.96
C ILE A 59 0.97 11.39 2.69
N ASN A 60 2.29 11.58 2.67
CA ASN A 60 3.02 12.31 1.64
C ASN A 60 3.80 11.38 0.71
N ALA A 61 4.04 10.13 1.11
CA ALA A 61 4.69 9.11 0.30
C ALA A 61 4.22 7.71 0.70
N ILE A 62 4.27 6.78 -0.25
CA ILE A 62 3.91 5.36 -0.07
C ILE A 62 5.15 4.53 -0.37
N ILE A 63 5.47 3.57 0.50
CA ILE A 63 6.41 2.50 0.23
C ILE A 63 5.64 1.17 0.32
N ASP A 64 5.49 0.55 -0.83
CA ASP A 64 4.86 -0.77 -0.99
C ASP A 64 5.93 -1.83 -1.22
N ILE A 65 6.05 -2.76 -0.28
CA ILE A 65 6.96 -3.89 -0.38
C ILE A 65 6.12 -5.15 -0.62
N ASP A 66 6.09 -5.62 -1.86
CA ASP A 66 5.37 -6.84 -2.27
C ASP A 66 3.89 -6.88 -1.83
N GLY A 67 3.18 -5.75 -1.92
CA GLY A 67 1.77 -5.65 -1.62
C GLY A 67 0.90 -5.87 -2.86
N ILE A 68 -0.08 -6.76 -2.78
CA ILE A 68 -1.09 -6.94 -3.84
C ILE A 68 -2.01 -5.72 -3.87
N LEU A 69 -1.94 -4.93 -4.94
CA LEU A 69 -2.65 -3.66 -5.05
C LEU A 69 -4.10 -3.81 -5.54
N ALA A 70 -4.41 -4.96 -6.14
CA ALA A 70 -5.75 -5.28 -6.65
C ALA A 70 -6.09 -6.75 -6.42
N TYR A 71 -6.96 -7.03 -5.47
CA TYR A 71 -7.34 -8.40 -5.10
C TYR A 71 -8.07 -9.14 -6.23
N ILE A 72 -8.87 -8.44 -7.04
CA ILE A 72 -9.62 -9.03 -8.17
C ILE A 72 -8.78 -9.10 -9.45
N HIS A 73 -7.56 -8.56 -9.45
CA HIS A 73 -6.71 -8.55 -10.62
C HIS A 73 -6.38 -9.98 -11.06
N PRO A 74 -6.35 -10.28 -12.39
CA PRO A 74 -6.02 -11.62 -12.88
C PRO A 74 -4.69 -12.18 -12.36
N GLU A 75 -3.72 -11.30 -12.12
CA GLU A 75 -2.39 -11.66 -11.62
C GLU A 75 -2.38 -12.07 -10.14
N SER A 76 -3.37 -11.64 -9.34
CA SER A 76 -3.27 -11.73 -7.87
C SER A 76 -3.32 -13.17 -7.34
N GLY A 77 -4.11 -14.02 -7.98
CA GLY A 77 -4.40 -15.36 -7.47
C GLY A 77 -5.18 -15.40 -6.15
N GLU A 78 -5.47 -14.23 -5.54
CA GLU A 78 -6.28 -14.16 -4.32
C GLU A 78 -7.74 -14.55 -4.59
N GLY A 79 -8.37 -15.14 -3.58
CA GLY A 79 -9.74 -15.64 -3.70
C GLY A 79 -9.89 -16.88 -4.59
N ASP A 80 -8.80 -17.60 -4.85
CA ASP A 80 -8.88 -18.96 -5.41
C ASP A 80 -9.11 -19.97 -4.27
N ASP A 81 -10.37 -20.11 -3.90
CA ASP A 81 -10.79 -20.93 -2.75
C ASP A 81 -11.01 -22.41 -3.12
N ARG A 82 -10.62 -22.84 -4.33
CA ARG A 82 -10.83 -24.21 -4.81
C ARG A 82 -10.12 -25.29 -3.98
N LYS A 83 -9.00 -24.95 -3.33
CA LYS A 83 -8.24 -25.89 -2.49
C LYS A 83 -8.41 -25.62 -1.01
N SER A 84 -8.44 -24.35 -0.65
CA SER A 84 -8.63 -23.88 0.73
C SER A 84 -9.04 -22.42 0.70
N THR A 85 -9.80 -21.98 1.70
CA THR A 85 -10.19 -20.57 1.83
C THR A 85 -8.96 -19.68 1.86
N SER A 86 -8.90 -18.71 0.97
CA SER A 86 -7.76 -17.78 0.87
C SER A 86 -7.72 -16.80 2.05
N ALA A 87 -6.54 -16.24 2.30
CA ALA A 87 -6.35 -15.22 3.34
C ALA A 87 -7.24 -13.99 3.09
N ALA A 88 -7.41 -13.61 1.82
CA ALA A 88 -8.27 -12.48 1.45
C ALA A 88 -9.75 -12.79 1.71
N THR A 89 -10.23 -14.02 1.43
CA THR A 89 -11.59 -14.45 1.76
C THR A 89 -11.85 -14.40 3.27
N TYR A 90 -10.88 -14.85 4.08
CA TYR A 90 -10.98 -14.71 5.53
C TYR A 90 -10.99 -13.24 5.98
N TRP A 91 -10.18 -12.39 5.33
CA TRP A 91 -10.10 -10.97 5.64
C TRP A 91 -11.41 -10.24 5.35
N PHE A 92 -12.01 -10.49 4.18
CA PHE A 92 -13.24 -9.84 3.76
C PHE A 92 -14.50 -10.48 4.36
N GLY A 93 -14.42 -11.73 4.81
CA GLY A 93 -15.56 -12.50 5.31
C GLY A 93 -16.51 -13.02 4.22
N PHE A 94 -16.19 -12.78 2.96
CA PHE A 94 -16.91 -13.21 1.76
C PHE A 94 -15.92 -13.60 0.68
N SER A 95 -16.23 -14.60 -0.14
CA SER A 95 -15.47 -14.87 -1.36
C SER A 95 -15.67 -13.72 -2.37
N LYS A 96 -14.76 -13.64 -3.35
CA LYS A 96 -14.88 -12.63 -4.41
C LYS A 96 -16.12 -12.77 -5.28
N ASP A 97 -16.66 -13.99 -5.38
CA ASP A 97 -17.88 -14.26 -6.16
C ASP A 97 -19.15 -13.87 -5.37
N GLU A 98 -19.12 -13.97 -4.04
CA GLU A 98 -20.22 -13.57 -3.16
C GLU A 98 -20.32 -12.04 -3.02
N ASN A 99 -19.20 -11.33 -2.95
CA ASN A 99 -19.20 -9.88 -2.79
C ASN A 99 -18.03 -9.22 -3.54
N PRO A 100 -18.05 -9.19 -4.88
CA PRO A 100 -16.97 -8.62 -5.70
C PRO A 100 -16.78 -7.13 -5.45
N GLU A 101 -17.83 -6.39 -5.09
CA GLU A 101 -17.74 -4.95 -4.79
C GLU A 101 -16.86 -4.69 -3.57
N LEU A 102 -16.99 -5.48 -2.51
CA LEU A 102 -16.16 -5.36 -1.31
C LEU A 102 -14.69 -5.61 -1.63
N TRP A 103 -14.39 -6.60 -2.46
CA TRP A 103 -13.03 -6.90 -2.90
C TRP A 103 -12.44 -5.78 -3.76
N HIS A 104 -13.25 -5.19 -4.63
CA HIS A 104 -12.86 -4.03 -5.41
C HIS A 104 -12.63 -2.81 -4.52
N GLU A 105 -13.53 -2.53 -3.59
CA GLU A 105 -13.39 -1.45 -2.62
C GLU A 105 -12.19 -1.62 -1.70
N GLY A 106 -11.80 -2.84 -1.34
CA GLY A 106 -10.63 -3.13 -0.53
C GLY A 106 -9.30 -3.00 -1.29
N SER A 107 -9.32 -2.89 -2.61
CA SER A 107 -8.13 -2.81 -3.45
C SER A 107 -7.57 -1.39 -3.55
N ALA A 108 -6.27 -1.21 -3.28
CA ALA A 108 -5.61 0.11 -3.35
C ALA A 108 -5.68 0.72 -4.75
N LEU A 109 -5.58 -0.11 -5.80
CA LEU A 109 -5.69 0.30 -7.20
C LEU A 109 -7.00 1.03 -7.53
N THR A 110 -8.10 0.70 -6.84
CA THR A 110 -9.40 1.34 -7.04
C THR A 110 -9.33 2.85 -6.83
N TYR A 111 -8.54 3.29 -5.88
CA TYR A 111 -8.42 4.70 -5.48
C TYR A 111 -7.16 5.39 -6.00
N ALA A 112 -6.31 4.68 -6.73
CA ALA A 112 -5.15 5.28 -7.36
C ALA A 112 -5.56 6.35 -8.38
N GLY A 113 -4.97 7.54 -8.30
CA GLY A 113 -5.30 8.66 -9.18
C GLY A 113 -4.72 9.99 -8.68
N LYS A 114 -5.33 11.09 -9.07
CA LYS A 114 -4.82 12.47 -8.87
C LYS A 114 -4.45 12.87 -7.43
N ASN A 115 -4.98 12.18 -6.43
CA ASN A 115 -4.71 12.46 -5.01
C ASN A 115 -3.72 11.47 -4.39
N SER A 116 -3.20 10.52 -5.18
CA SER A 116 -2.21 9.56 -4.71
C SER A 116 -0.88 10.25 -4.44
N PRO A 117 -0.18 9.89 -3.36
CA PRO A 117 1.19 10.34 -3.15
C PRO A 117 2.18 9.67 -4.10
N PRO A 118 3.41 10.20 -4.25
CA PRO A 118 4.53 9.47 -4.83
C PRO A 118 4.69 8.08 -4.19
N THR A 119 5.00 7.07 -5.01
CA THR A 119 5.00 5.69 -4.57
C THR A 119 6.26 4.94 -5.01
N LEU A 120 6.92 4.28 -4.05
CA LEU A 120 7.99 3.32 -4.28
C LEU A 120 7.43 1.91 -4.17
N PHE A 121 7.70 1.09 -5.20
CA PHE A 121 7.39 -0.34 -5.21
C PHE A 121 8.70 -1.14 -5.12
N LEU A 122 8.81 -1.97 -4.10
CA LEU A 122 9.90 -2.92 -3.93
C LEU A 122 9.35 -4.32 -4.04
N ASN A 123 9.79 -5.04 -5.07
CA ASN A 123 9.18 -6.31 -5.43
C ASN A 123 10.17 -7.47 -5.37
N SER A 124 9.67 -8.63 -4.96
CA SER A 124 10.35 -9.92 -5.08
C SER A 124 10.23 -10.51 -6.49
N SER A 125 10.78 -11.72 -6.68
CA SER A 125 10.57 -12.52 -7.89
C SER A 125 9.23 -13.26 -7.92
N VAL A 126 8.32 -12.98 -6.99
CA VAL A 126 7.02 -13.66 -6.89
C VAL A 126 5.95 -12.83 -7.60
N ASP A 127 5.75 -13.07 -8.89
CA ASP A 127 4.93 -12.23 -9.79
C ASP A 127 3.54 -11.87 -9.24
N ARG A 128 2.85 -12.84 -8.62
CA ARG A 128 1.50 -12.57 -8.08
C ARG A 128 1.46 -11.47 -7.02
N MET A 129 2.59 -11.20 -6.36
CA MET A 129 2.70 -10.12 -5.36
C MET A 129 2.77 -8.73 -6.00
N HIS A 130 2.91 -8.66 -7.31
CA HIS A 130 2.89 -7.40 -8.07
C HIS A 130 1.52 -7.07 -8.68
N ALA A 131 0.50 -7.85 -8.33
CA ALA A 131 -0.82 -7.76 -8.97
C ALA A 131 -1.40 -6.34 -8.90
N GLY A 132 -1.64 -5.80 -10.09
CA GLY A 132 -2.19 -4.45 -10.28
C GLY A 132 -1.16 -3.31 -10.17
N ARG A 133 0.15 -3.58 -9.93
CA ARG A 133 1.20 -2.54 -9.85
C ARG A 133 1.31 -1.73 -11.14
N ASP A 134 1.34 -2.39 -12.28
CA ASP A 134 1.56 -1.70 -13.55
C ASP A 134 0.35 -0.85 -13.94
N ASP A 135 -0.86 -1.32 -13.66
CA ASP A 135 -2.07 -0.52 -13.85
C ASP A 135 -2.15 0.63 -12.84
N TYR A 136 -1.68 0.43 -11.63
CA TYR A 136 -1.55 1.50 -10.65
C TYR A 136 -0.59 2.59 -11.14
N ARG A 137 0.60 2.21 -11.62
CA ARG A 137 1.59 3.15 -12.17
C ARG A 137 1.05 3.93 -13.36
N LYS A 138 0.35 3.26 -14.31
CA LYS A 138 -0.32 3.96 -15.43
C LYS A 138 -1.27 5.06 -14.93
N LYS A 139 -2.00 4.81 -13.84
CA LYS A 139 -2.86 5.84 -13.24
C LYS A 139 -2.05 6.98 -12.64
N LEU A 140 -0.93 6.72 -11.96
CA LEU A 140 -0.05 7.77 -11.44
C LEU A 140 0.54 8.61 -12.58
N ASP A 141 1.06 7.96 -13.62
CA ASP A 141 1.66 8.60 -14.77
C ASP A 141 0.68 9.54 -15.49
N ALA A 142 -0.59 9.14 -15.61
CA ALA A 142 -1.64 9.97 -16.19
C ALA A 142 -1.86 11.30 -15.44
N PHE A 143 -1.45 11.39 -14.19
CA PHE A 143 -1.52 12.61 -13.38
C PHE A 143 -0.15 13.23 -13.09
N GLY A 144 0.93 12.72 -13.71
CA GLY A 144 2.30 13.19 -13.48
C GLY A 144 2.82 12.92 -12.07
N ILE A 145 2.29 11.91 -11.39
CA ILE A 145 2.70 11.53 -10.03
C ILE A 145 3.88 10.56 -10.12
N TYR A 146 4.94 10.88 -9.40
CA TYR A 146 6.18 10.10 -9.41
C TYR A 146 5.99 8.70 -8.82
N SER A 147 6.58 7.70 -9.49
CA SER A 147 6.67 6.34 -8.96
C SER A 147 7.97 5.64 -9.39
N GLU A 148 8.52 4.85 -8.51
CA GLU A 148 9.69 3.99 -8.78
C GLU A 148 9.35 2.52 -8.55
N VAL A 149 10.03 1.64 -9.28
CA VAL A 149 9.94 0.18 -9.10
C VAL A 149 11.35 -0.40 -9.08
N TYR A 150 11.62 -1.20 -8.06
CA TYR A 150 12.80 -2.06 -8.01
C TYR A 150 12.36 -3.49 -7.76
N THR A 151 12.82 -4.42 -8.62
CA THR A 151 12.56 -5.84 -8.47
C THR A 151 13.85 -6.56 -8.11
N PHE A 152 13.84 -7.31 -7.03
CA PHE A 152 14.95 -8.13 -6.60
C PHE A 152 14.85 -9.51 -7.26
N GLU A 153 15.69 -9.76 -8.22
CA GLU A 153 15.71 -11.06 -8.92
C GLU A 153 16.10 -12.21 -7.97
N ASN A 154 15.53 -13.37 -8.22
CA ASN A 154 15.77 -14.59 -7.45
C ASN A 154 15.52 -14.43 -5.94
N SER A 155 14.62 -13.53 -5.56
CA SER A 155 14.28 -13.27 -4.17
C SER A 155 12.92 -13.88 -3.78
N PRO A 156 12.80 -14.40 -2.54
CA PRO A 156 11.51 -14.84 -2.03
C PRO A 156 10.63 -13.63 -1.64
N HIS A 157 9.34 -13.87 -1.44
CA HIS A 157 8.42 -12.84 -0.96
C HIS A 157 8.92 -12.11 0.30
N SER A 158 9.58 -12.81 1.22
CA SER A 158 10.12 -12.23 2.46
C SER A 158 11.50 -11.55 2.30
N PHE A 159 11.94 -11.22 1.09
CA PHE A 159 13.28 -10.70 0.79
C PHE A 159 13.70 -9.54 1.69
N CYS A 160 12.81 -8.60 1.97
CA CYS A 160 13.08 -7.42 2.77
C CYS A 160 13.48 -7.72 4.22
N LEU A 161 13.34 -8.96 4.68
CA LEU A 161 13.75 -9.41 6.01
C LEU A 161 15.05 -10.23 5.98
N LEU A 162 15.62 -10.50 4.82
CA LEU A 162 16.68 -11.48 4.61
C LEU A 162 17.90 -10.85 3.93
N SER A 163 19.10 -11.33 4.30
CA SER A 163 20.30 -11.08 3.52
C SER A 163 20.25 -11.92 2.23
N PRO A 164 20.71 -11.40 1.07
CA PRO A 164 21.44 -10.12 0.88
C PRO A 164 20.53 -8.92 0.59
N TRP A 165 19.22 -9.06 0.53
CA TRP A 165 18.28 -8.05 0.02
C TRP A 165 17.91 -6.95 1.03
N PHE A 166 18.04 -7.20 2.34
CA PHE A 166 17.67 -6.22 3.38
C PHE A 166 18.41 -4.88 3.21
N GLY A 167 19.74 -4.91 3.04
CA GLY A 167 20.55 -3.71 2.87
C GLY A 167 20.09 -2.85 1.68
N PRO A 168 20.07 -3.39 0.46
CA PRO A 168 19.54 -2.68 -0.71
C PRO A 168 18.10 -2.20 -0.55
N THR A 169 17.21 -2.96 0.13
CA THR A 169 15.85 -2.51 0.44
C THR A 169 15.86 -1.20 1.21
N VAL A 170 16.69 -1.11 2.25
CA VAL A 170 16.82 0.12 3.07
C VAL A 170 17.40 1.27 2.24
N GLU A 171 18.38 1.01 1.40
CA GLU A 171 19.01 2.02 0.53
C GLU A 171 18.01 2.63 -0.47
N TYR A 172 17.17 1.81 -1.12
CA TYR A 172 16.12 2.31 -2.02
C TYR A 172 15.07 3.14 -1.27
N ILE A 173 14.66 2.72 -0.08
CA ILE A 173 13.71 3.49 0.75
C ILE A 173 14.30 4.83 1.15
N ASP A 174 15.55 4.84 1.64
CA ASP A 174 16.24 6.07 2.03
C ASP A 174 16.44 7.04 0.85
N GLY A 175 16.82 6.51 -0.31
CA GLY A 175 16.94 7.29 -1.54
C GLY A 175 15.63 7.94 -1.99
N PHE A 176 14.54 7.18 -1.95
CA PHE A 176 13.21 7.67 -2.33
C PHE A 176 12.65 8.74 -1.39
N LEU A 177 12.99 8.69 -0.10
CA LEU A 177 12.47 9.62 0.91
C LEU A 177 13.27 10.92 1.06
N LYS A 178 14.41 11.07 0.40
CA LYS A 178 15.24 12.29 0.39
C LYS A 178 14.79 13.29 -0.63
#